data_b4de9b47e082f3a8d2ea52fe3c90753a
#
_entry.id   b4de9b47e082f3a8d2ea52fe3c90753a
#
_cell.length_a   1.000
_cell.length_b   1.000
_cell.length_c   1.000
_cell.angle_alpha   90.00
_cell.angle_beta   90.00
_cell.angle_gamma   90.00
#
_symmetry.space_group_name_H-M   'P 1'
#
loop_
_entity.id
_entity.type
_entity.pdbx_description
1 polymer ?
#
loop_
_entity_poly.entity_id
_entity_poly.type
_entity_poly.pdbx_seq_one_letter_code
_entity_poly.pdbx_strand_id
1 'polypeptide(L)'
;MNWTSENYYFTKLNKSELPELIHFYLVTTREHYKLDSYSEEAYKFDFESLMGEDQIFFDCSIYYVLRSKLHNSIYACIRITFWDKETSLPIQKLFDIETESLLIPHVTNFWHIGRFVISGKIVGNRINILKKMLFDAFYGPHCLGSGLVIAECDRKVVNTLRKLEIESYQLGDPIIYLYSETLPIYIKSEWLEAFIEKNKYSQLSVGNNVDIQKFVEMSNRMLLRSKNIE
;
A
#
# COMPACT_ATOMS: atom_id res chain seq x y z
N MET A 1 -2.72 3.93 -25.66
CA MET A 1 -2.68 2.46 -25.93
C MET A 1 -3.04 1.75 -24.64
N ASN A 2 -4.16 1.02 -24.61
CA ASN A 2 -4.65 0.31 -23.40
C ASN A 2 -3.87 -1.00 -23.19
N TRP A 3 -2.72 -0.91 -22.56
CA TRP A 3 -1.78 -2.02 -22.34
C TRP A 3 -2.26 -3.06 -21.31
N THR A 4 -3.25 -2.74 -20.45
CA THR A 4 -3.84 -3.67 -19.46
C THR A 4 -5.03 -4.46 -20.01
N SER A 5 -5.66 -4.01 -21.10
CA SER A 5 -6.95 -4.54 -21.53
C SER A 5 -6.90 -5.97 -22.09
N GLU A 6 -5.75 -6.43 -22.56
CA GLU A 6 -5.66 -7.76 -23.20
C GLU A 6 -5.42 -8.89 -22.18
N ASN A 7 -4.46 -8.73 -21.26
CA ASN A 7 -3.98 -9.83 -20.41
C ASN A 7 -4.28 -9.68 -18.92
N TYR A 8 -4.52 -8.46 -18.44
CA TYR A 8 -4.67 -8.15 -17.02
C TYR A 8 -5.88 -7.27 -16.72
N TYR A 9 -6.35 -7.30 -15.46
CA TYR A 9 -7.37 -6.39 -14.94
C TYR A 9 -7.08 -6.02 -13.49
N PHE A 10 -7.47 -4.80 -13.11
CA PHE A 10 -7.42 -4.34 -11.73
C PHE A 10 -8.71 -4.69 -11.00
N THR A 11 -8.59 -5.08 -9.75
CA THR A 11 -9.73 -5.34 -8.86
C THR A 11 -9.36 -5.08 -7.40
N LYS A 12 -10.37 -5.14 -6.52
CA LYS A 12 -10.18 -5.16 -5.07
C LYS A 12 -10.19 -6.60 -4.58
N LEU A 13 -9.41 -6.88 -3.54
CA LEU A 13 -9.34 -8.19 -2.90
C LEU A 13 -10.49 -8.38 -1.91
N ASN A 14 -11.05 -9.58 -1.86
CA ASN A 14 -11.97 -10.00 -0.80
C ASN A 14 -11.19 -10.65 0.36
N LYS A 15 -11.78 -10.67 1.57
CA LYS A 15 -11.13 -11.21 2.78
C LYS A 15 -10.72 -12.68 2.63
N SER A 16 -11.53 -13.48 1.94
CA SER A 16 -11.23 -14.89 1.67
C SER A 16 -10.02 -15.12 0.75
N GLU A 17 -9.56 -14.09 0.05
CA GLU A 17 -8.41 -14.15 -0.87
C GLU A 17 -7.09 -13.72 -0.20
N LEU A 18 -7.10 -13.34 1.09
CA LEU A 18 -5.88 -12.98 1.83
C LEU A 18 -4.78 -14.05 1.77
N PRO A 19 -5.06 -15.35 1.90
CA PRO A 19 -4.00 -16.37 1.78
C PRO A 19 -3.30 -16.33 0.43
N GLU A 20 -4.04 -16.14 -0.67
CA GLU A 20 -3.45 -16.00 -2.02
C GLU A 20 -2.57 -14.75 -2.11
N LEU A 21 -3.05 -13.62 -1.57
CA LEU A 21 -2.29 -12.38 -1.55
C LEU A 21 -0.96 -12.52 -0.81
N ILE A 22 -0.99 -13.08 0.41
CA ILE A 22 0.21 -13.23 1.24
C ILE A 22 1.21 -14.19 0.58
N HIS A 23 0.72 -15.30 0.04
CA HIS A 23 1.56 -16.20 -0.74
C HIS A 23 2.24 -15.48 -1.92
N PHE A 24 1.45 -14.76 -2.73
CA PHE A 24 1.95 -13.96 -3.86
C PHE A 24 3.00 -12.94 -3.39
N TYR A 25 2.73 -12.21 -2.31
CA TYR A 25 3.63 -11.19 -1.76
C TYR A 25 4.99 -11.78 -1.36
N LEU A 26 4.99 -12.87 -0.57
CA LEU A 26 6.20 -13.53 -0.11
C LEU A 26 7.01 -14.13 -1.26
N VAL A 27 6.37 -14.87 -2.17
CA VAL A 27 7.05 -15.47 -3.33
C VAL A 27 7.67 -14.40 -4.22
N THR A 28 6.94 -13.31 -4.51
CA THR A 28 7.44 -12.24 -5.37
C THR A 28 8.57 -11.46 -4.69
N THR A 29 8.49 -11.20 -3.39
CA THR A 29 9.56 -10.56 -2.62
C THR A 29 10.82 -11.42 -2.64
N ARG A 30 10.70 -12.71 -2.40
CA ARG A 30 11.81 -13.66 -2.50
C ARG A 30 12.47 -13.65 -3.88
N GLU A 31 11.67 -13.70 -4.95
CA GLU A 31 12.18 -13.63 -6.33
C GLU A 31 12.95 -12.32 -6.58
N HIS A 32 12.46 -11.18 -6.06
CA HIS A 32 13.10 -9.87 -6.23
C HIS A 32 14.49 -9.79 -5.57
N TYR A 33 14.66 -10.43 -4.43
CA TYR A 33 15.91 -10.39 -3.66
C TYR A 33 16.78 -11.63 -3.87
N LYS A 34 16.38 -12.55 -4.77
CA LYS A 34 17.13 -13.77 -5.14
C LYS A 34 17.52 -14.60 -3.92
N LEU A 35 16.56 -14.86 -3.04
CA LEU A 35 16.78 -15.62 -1.82
C LEU A 35 16.76 -17.11 -2.11
N ASP A 36 17.93 -17.69 -2.34
CA ASP A 36 18.09 -19.12 -2.64
C ASP A 36 17.90 -20.01 -1.40
N SER A 37 18.08 -19.45 -0.19
CA SER A 37 18.11 -20.18 1.09
C SER A 37 16.92 -19.90 2.03
N TYR A 38 15.77 -19.54 1.49
CA TYR A 38 14.56 -19.29 2.30
C TYR A 38 13.94 -20.63 2.72
N SER A 39 14.02 -20.98 4.02
CA SER A 39 13.50 -22.26 4.51
C SER A 39 11.98 -22.30 4.56
N GLU A 40 11.42 -23.52 4.61
CA GLU A 40 9.97 -23.70 4.74
C GLU A 40 9.45 -23.15 6.09
N GLU A 41 10.23 -23.29 7.16
CA GLU A 41 9.91 -22.75 8.47
C GLU A 41 9.87 -21.21 8.46
N ALA A 42 10.85 -20.57 7.82
CA ALA A 42 10.87 -19.12 7.67
C ALA A 42 9.66 -18.63 6.84
N TYR A 43 9.33 -19.35 5.75
CA TYR A 43 8.13 -19.04 4.97
C TYR A 43 6.86 -19.14 5.81
N LYS A 44 6.70 -20.21 6.57
CA LYS A 44 5.52 -20.42 7.41
C LYS A 44 5.40 -19.33 8.47
N PHE A 45 6.49 -18.97 9.13
CA PHE A 45 6.53 -17.91 10.12
C PHE A 45 6.11 -16.54 9.52
N ASP A 46 6.71 -16.16 8.38
CA ASP A 46 6.38 -14.92 7.69
C ASP A 46 4.94 -14.92 7.19
N PHE A 47 4.46 -16.06 6.66
CA PHE A 47 3.08 -16.19 6.20
C PHE A 47 2.07 -16.00 7.34
N GLU A 48 2.25 -16.66 8.48
CA GLU A 48 1.40 -16.56 9.65
C GLU A 48 1.41 -15.13 10.23
N SER A 49 2.59 -14.52 10.31
CA SER A 49 2.77 -13.13 10.79
C SER A 49 2.02 -12.13 9.91
N LEU A 50 2.22 -12.20 8.59
CA LEU A 50 1.56 -11.29 7.65
C LEU A 50 0.05 -11.53 7.58
N MET A 51 -0.39 -12.78 7.66
CA MET A 51 -1.82 -13.13 7.73
C MET A 51 -2.48 -12.54 8.97
N GLY A 52 -1.85 -12.67 10.14
CA GLY A 52 -2.34 -12.09 11.38
C GLY A 52 -2.49 -10.56 11.29
N GLU A 53 -1.48 -9.89 10.73
CA GLU A 53 -1.53 -8.45 10.49
C GLU A 53 -2.69 -8.06 9.55
N ASP A 54 -2.77 -8.70 8.37
CA ASP A 54 -3.79 -8.36 7.39
C ASP A 54 -5.22 -8.70 7.85
N GLN A 55 -5.41 -9.71 8.70
CA GLN A 55 -6.70 -9.99 9.33
C GLN A 55 -7.16 -8.85 10.26
N ILE A 56 -6.23 -8.27 11.03
CA ILE A 56 -6.51 -7.14 11.92
C ILE A 56 -6.91 -5.91 11.11
N PHE A 57 -6.17 -5.60 10.05
CA PHE A 57 -6.35 -4.38 9.27
C PHE A 57 -7.36 -4.49 8.12
N PHE A 58 -7.91 -5.67 7.82
CA PHE A 58 -8.73 -5.88 6.61
C PHE A 58 -9.91 -4.91 6.51
N ASP A 59 -10.68 -4.76 7.60
CA ASP A 59 -11.92 -4.00 7.59
C ASP A 59 -11.70 -2.48 7.48
N CYS A 60 -10.49 -2.00 7.82
CA CYS A 60 -10.06 -0.62 7.65
C CYS A 60 -9.08 -0.43 6.46
N SER A 61 -9.02 -1.41 5.54
CA SER A 61 -8.13 -1.39 4.40
C SER A 61 -8.85 -1.57 3.06
N ILE A 62 -8.18 -1.11 2.01
CA ILE A 62 -8.50 -1.47 0.63
C ILE A 62 -7.25 -2.11 0.03
N TYR A 63 -7.42 -3.28 -0.53
CA TYR A 63 -6.38 -3.99 -1.25
C TYR A 63 -6.66 -3.90 -2.74
N TYR A 64 -5.82 -3.20 -3.48
CA TYR A 64 -5.86 -3.19 -4.94
C TYR A 64 -4.93 -4.25 -5.48
N VAL A 65 -5.43 -5.07 -6.40
CA VAL A 65 -4.67 -6.14 -7.03
C VAL A 65 -4.81 -6.10 -8.54
N LEU A 66 -3.72 -6.46 -9.22
CA LEU A 66 -3.70 -6.73 -10.66
C LEU A 66 -3.75 -8.24 -10.86
N ARG A 67 -4.75 -8.72 -11.60
CA ARG A 67 -4.92 -10.15 -11.89
C ARG A 67 -4.75 -10.45 -13.37
N SER A 68 -4.23 -11.64 -13.67
CA SER A 68 -4.27 -12.21 -15.03
C SER A 68 -5.68 -12.57 -15.43
N LYS A 69 -6.09 -12.22 -16.64
CA LYS A 69 -7.38 -12.66 -17.20
C LYS A 69 -7.41 -14.17 -17.50
N LEU A 70 -6.24 -14.75 -17.79
CA LEU A 70 -6.16 -16.17 -18.16
C LEU A 70 -6.26 -17.09 -16.94
N HIS A 71 -5.57 -16.78 -15.86
CA HIS A 71 -5.44 -17.67 -14.69
C HIS A 71 -6.03 -17.09 -13.41
N ASN A 72 -6.55 -15.87 -13.46
CA ASN A 72 -7.06 -15.13 -12.29
C ASN A 72 -6.04 -14.93 -11.16
N SER A 73 -4.77 -15.26 -11.38
CA SER A 73 -3.69 -15.12 -10.39
C SER A 73 -3.26 -13.67 -10.21
N ILE A 74 -2.76 -13.33 -9.02
CA ILE A 74 -2.28 -11.99 -8.68
C ILE A 74 -0.90 -11.74 -9.31
N TYR A 75 -0.70 -10.55 -9.87
CA TYR A 75 0.56 -10.07 -10.46
C TYR A 75 1.09 -8.77 -9.86
N ALA A 76 0.24 -8.02 -9.16
CA ALA A 76 0.65 -6.88 -8.37
C ALA A 76 -0.36 -6.65 -7.24
N CYS A 77 0.09 -6.07 -6.15
CA CYS A 77 -0.78 -5.65 -5.05
C CYS A 77 -0.26 -4.40 -4.36
N ILE A 78 -1.20 -3.68 -3.72
CA ILE A 78 -0.95 -2.59 -2.79
C ILE A 78 -2.10 -2.52 -1.80
N ARG A 79 -1.79 -2.35 -0.51
CA ARG A 79 -2.77 -2.11 0.56
C ARG A 79 -2.73 -0.64 0.96
N ILE A 80 -3.89 -0.02 1.10
CA ILE A 80 -4.06 1.25 1.80
C ILE A 80 -4.98 1.03 3.00
N THR A 81 -4.51 1.36 4.19
CA THR A 81 -5.21 1.21 5.47
C THR A 81 -5.51 2.59 6.05
N PHE A 82 -6.73 2.83 6.49
CA PHE A 82 -7.04 3.98 7.33
C PHE A 82 -6.60 3.64 8.76
N TRP A 83 -5.75 4.48 9.36
CA TRP A 83 -5.24 4.22 10.70
C TRP A 83 -6.11 4.90 11.76
N ASP A 84 -6.51 4.09 12.75
CA ASP A 84 -7.35 4.53 13.89
C ASP A 84 -6.56 5.24 15.00
N LYS A 85 -5.24 5.33 14.88
CA LYS A 85 -4.30 5.87 15.89
C LYS A 85 -4.18 5.02 17.17
N GLU A 86 -4.95 3.95 17.28
CA GLU A 86 -4.97 3.03 18.43
C GLU A 86 -4.26 1.71 18.11
N THR A 87 -4.60 1.13 16.94
CA THR A 87 -3.98 -0.13 16.50
C THR A 87 -2.54 0.12 16.05
N SER A 88 -1.59 -0.54 16.69
CA SER A 88 -0.17 -0.37 16.35
C SER A 88 0.13 -0.77 14.92
N LEU A 89 0.63 0.18 14.12
CA LEU A 89 1.06 -0.05 12.75
C LEU A 89 2.36 -0.85 12.67
N PRO A 90 2.61 -1.56 11.54
CA PRO A 90 3.89 -2.24 11.32
C PRO A 90 5.11 -1.33 11.47
N ILE A 91 5.05 -0.10 10.97
CA ILE A 91 6.13 0.89 11.07
C ILE A 91 6.54 1.18 12.51
N GLN A 92 5.58 1.23 13.44
CA GLN A 92 5.85 1.47 14.85
C GLN A 92 6.61 0.29 15.47
N LYS A 93 6.21 -0.94 15.13
CA LYS A 93 6.86 -2.16 15.64
C LYS A 93 8.26 -2.38 15.06
N LEU A 94 8.43 -2.07 13.77
CA LEU A 94 9.69 -2.32 13.05
C LEU A 94 10.75 -1.28 13.35
N PHE A 95 10.36 -0.02 13.60
CA PHE A 95 11.26 1.11 13.73
C PHE A 95 11.23 1.75 15.11
N ASP A 96 10.50 1.15 16.07
CA ASP A 96 10.33 1.70 17.43
C ASP A 96 9.86 3.17 17.44
N ILE A 97 8.87 3.45 16.56
CA ILE A 97 8.31 4.80 16.40
C ILE A 97 7.09 4.94 17.31
N GLU A 98 7.16 5.88 18.24
CA GLU A 98 6.06 6.21 19.13
C GLU A 98 4.89 6.85 18.37
N THR A 99 3.66 6.59 18.82
CA THR A 99 2.43 7.11 18.20
C THR A 99 2.46 8.64 18.11
N GLU A 100 2.91 9.30 19.16
CA GLU A 100 3.00 10.76 19.27
C GLU A 100 3.90 11.37 18.18
N SER A 101 4.95 10.67 17.77
CA SER A 101 5.86 11.09 16.70
C SER A 101 5.18 11.10 15.33
N LEU A 102 4.10 10.33 15.13
CA LEU A 102 3.30 10.29 13.91
C LEU A 102 2.16 11.31 13.92
N LEU A 103 1.75 11.81 15.10
CA LEU A 103 0.64 12.76 15.23
C LEU A 103 1.10 14.18 14.94
N ILE A 104 1.02 14.59 13.68
CA ILE A 104 1.37 15.95 13.24
C ILE A 104 0.18 16.89 13.50
N PRO A 105 0.39 18.07 14.09
CA PRO A 105 -0.67 19.06 14.30
C PRO A 105 -1.43 19.39 12.99
N HIS A 106 -2.75 19.54 13.07
CA HIS A 106 -3.65 19.82 11.94
C HIS A 106 -3.84 18.67 10.93
N VAL A 107 -3.17 17.51 11.10
CA VAL A 107 -3.45 16.31 10.33
C VAL A 107 -4.62 15.56 10.98
N THR A 108 -5.67 15.33 10.21
CA THR A 108 -6.89 14.66 10.68
C THR A 108 -6.96 13.20 10.25
N ASN A 109 -6.45 12.89 9.06
CA ASN A 109 -6.53 11.57 8.45
C ASN A 109 -5.14 10.94 8.35
N PHE A 110 -5.04 9.71 8.81
CA PHE A 110 -3.79 8.94 8.76
C PHE A 110 -4.01 7.66 7.95
N TRP A 111 -3.11 7.41 7.02
CA TRP A 111 -3.16 6.29 6.10
C TRP A 111 -1.85 5.52 6.17
N HIS A 112 -1.94 4.21 6.09
CA HIS A 112 -0.76 3.37 6.01
C HIS A 112 -0.76 2.59 4.71
N ILE A 113 0.33 2.64 3.94
CA ILE A 113 0.53 1.84 2.74
C ILE A 113 1.44 0.66 3.06
N GLY A 114 0.98 -0.52 2.68
CA GLY A 114 1.73 -1.77 2.78
C GLY A 114 1.48 -2.70 1.61
N ARG A 115 2.11 -3.87 1.63
CA ARG A 115 1.93 -4.94 0.63
C ARG A 115 2.16 -4.48 -0.82
N PHE A 116 3.03 -3.49 -1.04
CA PHE A 116 3.30 -3.01 -2.39
C PHE A 116 4.35 -3.88 -3.08
N VAL A 117 3.91 -4.66 -4.06
CA VAL A 117 4.79 -5.49 -4.88
C VAL A 117 4.23 -5.67 -6.28
N ILE A 118 5.12 -5.75 -7.27
CA ILE A 118 4.80 -5.97 -8.69
C ILE A 118 5.66 -7.11 -9.21
N SER A 119 5.05 -8.19 -9.71
CA SER A 119 5.76 -9.36 -10.22
C SER A 119 6.74 -9.01 -11.35
N GLY A 120 7.93 -9.63 -11.30
CA GLY A 120 8.91 -9.58 -12.38
C GLY A 120 8.43 -10.23 -13.68
N LYS A 121 7.43 -11.10 -13.60
CA LYS A 121 6.86 -11.87 -14.72
C LYS A 121 5.92 -11.07 -15.62
N ILE A 122 5.59 -9.83 -15.24
CA ILE A 122 4.73 -8.97 -16.05
C ILE A 122 5.43 -8.62 -17.36
N VAL A 123 4.78 -8.96 -18.47
CA VAL A 123 5.17 -8.56 -19.82
C VAL A 123 4.46 -7.25 -20.17
N GLY A 124 5.23 -6.23 -20.57
CA GLY A 124 4.68 -4.94 -20.99
C GLY A 124 5.11 -3.76 -20.12
N ASN A 125 4.29 -2.73 -20.05
CA ASN A 125 4.64 -1.45 -19.44
C ASN A 125 4.46 -1.45 -17.92
N ARG A 126 5.45 -1.97 -17.18
CA ARG A 126 5.47 -2.04 -15.71
C ARG A 126 5.34 -0.68 -15.04
N ILE A 127 5.84 0.40 -15.66
CA ILE A 127 5.76 1.75 -15.10
C ILE A 127 4.30 2.24 -15.05
N ASN A 128 3.47 1.88 -16.02
CA ASN A 128 2.06 2.25 -15.99
C ASN A 128 1.28 1.46 -14.93
N ILE A 129 1.63 0.18 -14.71
CA ILE A 129 1.07 -0.61 -13.60
C ILE A 129 1.43 0.03 -12.27
N LEU A 130 2.70 0.36 -12.06
CA LEU A 130 3.18 1.05 -10.87
C LEU A 130 2.42 2.36 -10.65
N LYS A 131 2.32 3.21 -11.67
CA LYS A 131 1.56 4.46 -11.59
C LYS A 131 0.09 4.24 -11.23
N LYS A 132 -0.54 3.22 -11.82
CA LYS A 132 -1.94 2.88 -11.52
C LYS A 132 -2.10 2.43 -10.07
N MET A 133 -1.25 1.54 -9.58
CA MET A 133 -1.29 1.06 -8.19
C MET A 133 -1.11 2.22 -7.20
N LEU A 134 -0.11 3.08 -7.43
CA LEU A 134 0.12 4.27 -6.60
C LEU A 134 -1.04 5.27 -6.70
N PHE A 135 -1.60 5.49 -7.91
CA PHE A 135 -2.75 6.36 -8.09
C PHE A 135 -3.95 5.85 -7.28
N ASP A 136 -4.28 4.56 -7.36
CA ASP A 136 -5.40 3.98 -6.63
C ASP A 136 -5.23 4.11 -5.10
N ALA A 137 -4.00 3.94 -4.61
CA ALA A 137 -3.70 4.06 -3.19
C ALA A 137 -3.72 5.53 -2.71
N PHE A 138 -3.21 6.48 -3.51
CA PHE A 138 -3.06 7.87 -3.10
C PHE A 138 -4.28 8.75 -3.37
N TYR A 139 -5.15 8.36 -4.29
CA TYR A 139 -6.27 9.20 -4.71
C TYR A 139 -7.24 9.51 -3.57
N GLY A 140 -7.57 8.52 -2.73
CA GLY A 140 -8.42 8.71 -1.56
C GLY A 140 -7.82 9.67 -0.53
N PRO A 141 -6.60 9.43 -0.03
CA PRO A 141 -5.87 10.35 0.84
C PRO A 141 -5.79 11.79 0.30
N HIS A 142 -5.52 11.95 -1.00
CA HIS A 142 -5.49 13.26 -1.66
C HIS A 142 -6.85 13.95 -1.64
N CYS A 143 -7.92 13.26 -2.03
CA CYS A 143 -9.27 13.84 -2.09
C CYS A 143 -9.82 14.24 -0.72
N LEU A 144 -9.47 13.51 0.36
CA LEU A 144 -9.89 13.83 1.72
C LEU A 144 -9.07 14.95 2.36
N GLY A 145 -7.94 15.34 1.76
CA GLY A 145 -7.08 16.41 2.23
C GLY A 145 -6.55 16.22 3.66
N SER A 146 -5.73 17.14 4.14
CA SER A 146 -5.22 17.20 5.53
C SER A 146 -4.78 15.83 6.10
N GLY A 147 -4.22 15.00 5.23
CA GLY A 147 -3.85 13.61 5.53
C GLY A 147 -2.35 13.36 5.54
N LEU A 148 -1.96 12.31 6.24
CA LEU A 148 -0.61 11.77 6.25
C LEU A 148 -0.66 10.33 5.76
N VAL A 149 0.16 10.01 4.77
CA VAL A 149 0.39 8.63 4.31
C VAL A 149 1.72 8.15 4.88
N ILE A 150 1.69 7.06 5.61
CA ILE A 150 2.83 6.46 6.29
C ILE A 150 3.15 5.13 5.61
N ALA A 151 4.41 4.78 5.45
CA ALA A 151 4.80 3.52 4.84
C ALA A 151 6.20 3.06 5.25
N GLU A 152 6.40 1.74 5.26
CA GLU A 152 7.72 1.11 5.21
C GLU A 152 8.07 0.83 3.75
N CYS A 153 9.06 1.52 3.23
CA CYS A 153 9.41 1.45 1.82
C CYS A 153 10.83 0.96 1.60
N ASP A 154 10.99 0.00 0.68
CA ASP A 154 12.29 -0.28 0.07
C ASP A 154 12.89 1.00 -0.52
N ARG A 155 14.19 1.19 -0.38
CA ARG A 155 14.92 2.35 -0.94
C ARG A 155 14.68 2.54 -2.44
N LYS A 156 14.48 1.46 -3.20
CA LYS A 156 14.15 1.54 -4.64
C LYS A 156 12.77 2.16 -4.86
N VAL A 157 11.81 1.84 -3.99
CA VAL A 157 10.47 2.46 -4.03
C VAL A 157 10.58 3.95 -3.72
N VAL A 158 11.29 4.35 -2.67
CA VAL A 158 11.51 5.77 -2.33
C VAL A 158 12.13 6.54 -3.50
N ASN A 159 13.17 5.96 -4.14
CA ASN A 159 13.77 6.56 -5.34
C ASN A 159 12.79 6.66 -6.51
N THR A 160 11.84 5.73 -6.61
CA THR A 160 10.80 5.76 -7.64
C THR A 160 9.75 6.82 -7.35
N LEU A 161 9.33 6.98 -6.10
CA LEU A 161 8.42 8.05 -5.68
C LEU A 161 9.00 9.42 -6.05
N ARG A 162 10.29 9.65 -5.74
CA ARG A 162 10.99 10.90 -6.12
C ARG A 162 10.99 11.14 -7.62
N LYS A 163 11.21 10.11 -8.46
CA LYS A 163 11.15 10.23 -9.93
C LYS A 163 9.73 10.51 -10.45
N LEU A 164 8.72 10.17 -9.68
CA LEU A 164 7.31 10.47 -9.95
C LEU A 164 6.86 11.81 -9.37
N GLU A 165 7.81 12.62 -8.86
CA GLU A 165 7.53 13.92 -8.25
C GLU A 165 6.66 13.83 -6.98
N ILE A 166 6.74 12.68 -6.28
CA ILE A 166 6.09 12.47 -4.98
C ILE A 166 7.13 12.71 -3.90
N GLU A 167 6.96 13.77 -3.13
CA GLU A 167 7.79 14.08 -1.99
C GLU A 167 7.50 13.13 -0.83
N SER A 168 8.56 12.72 -0.12
CA SER A 168 8.45 11.91 1.09
C SER A 168 9.55 12.25 2.07
N TYR A 169 9.26 12.16 3.37
CA TYR A 169 10.20 12.37 4.44
C TYR A 169 10.47 11.06 5.17
N GLN A 170 11.73 10.86 5.54
CA GLN A 170 12.18 9.72 6.32
C GLN A 170 11.97 10.01 7.82
N LEU A 171 11.36 9.05 8.53
CA LEU A 171 11.01 9.16 9.96
C LEU A 171 12.11 8.63 10.89
N GLY A 172 13.02 7.81 10.40
CA GLY A 172 14.06 7.18 11.20
C GLY A 172 15.12 6.50 10.32
N ASP A 173 16.08 5.84 10.94
CA ASP A 173 17.14 5.13 10.24
C ASP A 173 16.60 3.90 9.47
N PRO A 174 17.21 3.54 8.33
CA PRO A 174 16.83 2.35 7.59
C PRO A 174 17.19 1.08 8.36
N ILE A 175 16.38 0.04 8.19
CA ILE A 175 16.67 -1.31 8.69
C ILE A 175 16.66 -2.31 7.54
N ILE A 176 17.21 -3.51 7.78
CA ILE A 176 17.01 -4.63 6.87
C ILE A 176 15.75 -5.37 7.30
N TYR A 177 14.72 -5.32 6.45
CA TYR A 177 13.45 -6.01 6.67
C TYR A 177 13.01 -6.71 5.39
N LEU A 178 12.54 -7.96 5.51
CA LEU A 178 12.20 -8.82 4.37
C LEU A 178 13.27 -8.74 3.26
N TYR A 179 14.54 -8.80 3.69
CA TYR A 179 15.75 -8.84 2.84
C TYR A 179 16.03 -7.57 2.03
N SER A 180 15.38 -6.46 2.35
CA SER A 180 15.64 -5.16 1.73
C SER A 180 16.01 -4.09 2.75
N GLU A 181 16.76 -3.09 2.28
CA GLU A 181 16.92 -1.85 3.02
C GLU A 181 15.61 -1.08 3.01
N THR A 182 14.92 -1.08 4.14
CA THR A 182 13.58 -0.52 4.32
C THR A 182 13.66 0.76 5.14
N LEU A 183 12.99 1.79 4.67
CA LEU A 183 12.93 3.11 5.28
C LEU A 183 11.52 3.41 5.79
N PRO A 184 11.38 3.93 7.01
CA PRO A 184 10.12 4.49 7.48
C PRO A 184 9.93 5.87 6.85
N ILE A 185 8.84 6.08 6.13
CA ILE A 185 8.57 7.36 5.47
C ILE A 185 7.15 7.85 5.76
N TYR A 186 6.96 9.16 5.60
CA TYR A 186 5.63 9.74 5.44
C TYR A 186 5.55 10.64 4.20
N ILE A 187 4.33 10.80 3.71
CA ILE A 187 3.95 11.65 2.59
C ILE A 187 2.72 12.46 3.03
N LYS A 188 2.77 13.79 2.91
CA LYS A 188 1.58 14.61 3.15
C LYS A 188 0.65 14.53 1.94
N SER A 189 -0.66 14.50 2.16
CA SER A 189 -1.65 14.41 1.09
C SER A 189 -1.54 15.56 0.07
N GLU A 190 -1.13 16.75 0.50
CA GLU A 190 -0.88 17.91 -0.36
C GLU A 190 0.26 17.70 -1.37
N TRP A 191 1.27 16.86 -1.04
CA TRP A 191 2.38 16.55 -1.95
C TRP A 191 2.01 15.55 -3.05
N LEU A 192 0.80 14.97 -2.97
CA LEU A 192 0.29 14.04 -3.98
C LEU A 192 -0.36 14.75 -5.17
N GLU A 193 -0.68 16.05 -5.06
CA GLU A 193 -1.46 16.79 -6.06
C GLU A 193 -0.85 16.71 -7.46
N ALA A 194 0.43 17.04 -7.60
CA ALA A 194 1.11 17.02 -8.90
C ALA A 194 1.07 15.63 -9.56
N PHE A 195 1.30 14.58 -8.79
CA PHE A 195 1.23 13.19 -9.27
C PHE A 195 -0.19 12.81 -9.67
N ILE A 196 -1.19 13.15 -8.85
CA ILE A 196 -2.60 12.81 -9.10
C ILE A 196 -3.10 13.54 -10.36
N GLU A 197 -2.92 14.86 -10.47
CA GLU A 197 -3.39 15.62 -11.62
C GLU A 197 -2.72 15.18 -12.93
N LYS A 198 -1.42 14.92 -12.91
CA LYS A 198 -0.66 14.42 -14.08
C LYS A 198 -1.14 13.06 -14.59
N ASN A 199 -1.66 12.20 -13.69
CA ASN A 199 -2.06 10.83 -14.03
C ASN A 199 -3.59 10.63 -14.10
N LYS A 200 -4.41 11.56 -13.64
CA LYS A 200 -5.86 11.46 -13.46
C LYS A 200 -6.59 10.91 -14.70
N TYR A 201 -6.42 11.57 -15.84
CA TYR A 201 -7.14 11.16 -17.06
C TYR A 201 -6.73 9.78 -17.57
N SER A 202 -5.45 9.44 -17.47
CA SER A 202 -4.95 8.14 -17.94
C SER A 202 -5.35 6.98 -17.02
N GLN A 203 -5.58 7.24 -15.73
CA GLN A 203 -5.85 6.22 -14.74
C GLN A 203 -7.34 6.01 -14.46
N LEU A 204 -8.17 7.06 -14.52
CA LEU A 204 -9.62 6.94 -14.38
C LEU A 204 -10.26 6.22 -15.57
N SER A 205 -9.64 6.28 -16.76
CA SER A 205 -10.11 5.56 -17.96
C SER A 205 -9.88 4.04 -17.93
N VAL A 206 -9.08 3.54 -17.00
CA VAL A 206 -8.70 2.11 -16.90
C VAL A 206 -9.65 1.32 -15.96
N GLY A 207 -10.88 1.79 -15.77
CA GLY A 207 -12.00 0.90 -15.42
C GLY A 207 -12.10 0.40 -13.98
N ASN A 208 -11.64 1.13 -12.97
CA ASN A 208 -12.18 1.01 -11.61
C ASN A 208 -12.20 2.38 -10.98
N ASN A 209 -13.38 2.91 -10.73
CA ASN A 209 -13.52 4.11 -9.90
C ASN A 209 -12.88 3.83 -8.56
N VAL A 210 -11.88 4.65 -8.21
CA VAL A 210 -11.38 4.69 -6.83
C VAL A 210 -12.60 4.93 -5.95
N ASP A 211 -12.84 4.05 -5.01
CA ASP A 211 -14.02 4.08 -4.17
C ASP A 211 -13.86 5.16 -3.09
N ILE A 212 -13.98 6.43 -3.51
CA ILE A 212 -13.91 7.57 -2.60
C ILE A 212 -14.95 7.41 -1.49
N GLN A 213 -16.11 6.83 -1.80
CA GLN A 213 -17.16 6.59 -0.80
C GLN A 213 -16.65 5.68 0.31
N LYS A 214 -15.91 4.60 -0.01
CA LYS A 214 -15.31 3.73 1.01
C LYS A 214 -14.27 4.49 1.86
N PHE A 215 -13.47 5.36 1.28
CA PHE A 215 -12.53 6.21 2.03
C PHE A 215 -13.27 7.17 2.98
N VAL A 216 -14.33 7.80 2.52
CA VAL A 216 -15.20 8.67 3.34
C VAL A 216 -15.85 7.88 4.47
N GLU A 217 -16.39 6.70 4.19
CA GLU A 217 -16.99 5.83 5.22
C GLU A 217 -15.99 5.40 6.29
N MET A 218 -14.75 5.05 5.89
CA MET A 218 -13.68 4.69 6.81
C MET A 218 -13.31 5.87 7.70
N SER A 219 -13.15 7.07 7.14
CA SER A 219 -12.88 8.31 7.89
C SER A 219 -14.03 8.63 8.87
N ASN A 220 -15.29 8.55 8.42
CA ASN A 220 -16.45 8.88 9.24
C ASN A 220 -16.67 7.88 10.41
N ARG A 221 -16.42 6.59 10.20
CA ARG A 221 -16.52 5.57 11.29
C ARG A 221 -15.59 5.89 12.44
N MET A 222 -14.39 6.40 12.16
CA MET A 222 -13.42 6.76 13.20
C MET A 222 -13.80 8.04 13.94
N LEU A 223 -14.33 9.05 13.24
CA LEU A 223 -14.84 10.26 13.87
C LEU A 223 -16.00 9.98 14.84
N LEU A 224 -16.79 8.94 14.58
CA LEU A 224 -17.87 8.51 15.47
C LEU A 224 -17.36 7.75 16.70
N ARG A 225 -16.26 6.98 16.56
CA ARG A 225 -15.65 6.26 17.69
C ARG A 225 -14.98 7.22 18.68
N SER A 226 -14.24 8.22 18.18
CA SER A 226 -13.61 9.21 19.06
C SER A 226 -14.58 10.08 19.86
N LYS A 227 -15.82 10.29 19.38
CA LYS A 227 -16.87 11.03 20.11
C LYS A 227 -17.61 10.21 21.17
N ASN A 228 -17.48 8.89 21.17
CA ASN A 228 -18.12 8.02 22.16
C ASN A 228 -17.19 7.66 23.34
N ILE A 229 -15.98 8.24 23.38
CA ILE A 229 -14.99 8.02 24.44
C ILE A 229 -14.88 9.25 25.36
N GLU A 230 -15.55 10.36 25.04
CA GLU A 230 -15.77 11.51 25.94
C GLU A 230 -17.08 11.33 26.75
#